data_8596ec1114c18408189cc10b48b0ceea
#
_entry.id   8596ec1114c18408189cc10b48b0ceea
#
_cell.length_a   1.000
_cell.length_b   1.000
_cell.length_c   1.000
_cell.angle_alpha   90.00
_cell.angle_beta   90.00
_cell.angle_gamma   90.00
#
_symmetry.space_group_name_H-M   'P 1'
#
loop_
_entity.id
_entity.type
_entity.pdbx_description
1 polymer ?
#
loop_
_entity_poly.entity_id
_entity_poly.type
_entity_poly.pdbx_seq_one_letter_code
_entity_poly.pdbx_strand_id
1 'polypeptide(L)'
;MFDNTIFLFILAIIILTIIVSITTAIIEQKKLTIKIKQLWTNKERLEEFIRPNARYDYQYQSYRSNYAHDNLVDDKTWSDLSMDSLFQTMNYNFTAIGEMKLYATLRGMFKANNKTLIHKIKTSESFRNYLSLKLSKVGKKYYPFFPDQLTAIKRNNLLMLTPFLPILSILIIVFNKNLGILLTLLVCSINILLSVFLKRTYEKDLKSIFYTSNVLTQSKKLNELDGTPELNINFNHFKSSRYLSGILVKLDANDIGSSIILLFKIIFMLDYVIFHIIQRSFFKYIDEVLESYDYIAMLANHYSVALYQTTLNIQCQPEILDNHVKDE
;
A
#
# COMPACT_ATOMS: atom_id res chain seq x y z
N MET A 1 -32.76 -23.20 -25.81
CA MET A 1 -32.54 -21.86 -26.32
C MET A 1 -32.49 -20.95 -25.10
N PHE A 2 -31.31 -20.51 -24.63
CA PHE A 2 -31.25 -19.49 -23.59
C PHE A 2 -31.88 -18.24 -24.19
N ASP A 3 -32.86 -17.69 -23.50
CA ASP A 3 -33.57 -16.52 -23.93
C ASP A 3 -32.54 -15.37 -24.07
N ASN A 4 -32.28 -14.90 -25.27
CA ASN A 4 -31.31 -13.83 -25.55
C ASN A 4 -31.59 -12.59 -24.67
N THR A 5 -32.84 -12.42 -24.28
CA THR A 5 -33.30 -11.37 -23.35
C THR A 5 -32.69 -11.51 -21.95
N ILE A 6 -32.63 -12.71 -21.39
CA ILE A 6 -32.02 -12.95 -20.05
C ILE A 6 -30.52 -12.71 -20.12
N PHE A 7 -29.85 -13.17 -21.18
CA PHE A 7 -28.42 -12.91 -21.35
C PHE A 7 -28.09 -11.42 -21.47
N LEU A 8 -28.87 -10.70 -22.29
CA LEU A 8 -28.71 -9.24 -22.45
C LEU A 8 -28.99 -8.49 -21.14
N PHE A 9 -30.00 -8.93 -20.37
CA PHE A 9 -30.32 -8.35 -19.06
C PHE A 9 -29.18 -8.53 -18.05
N ILE A 10 -28.60 -9.74 -17.96
CA ILE A 10 -27.44 -10.01 -17.10
C ILE A 10 -26.23 -9.17 -17.53
N LEU A 11 -25.96 -9.09 -18.84
CA LEU A 11 -24.87 -8.29 -19.40
C LEU A 11 -25.06 -6.81 -19.06
N ALA A 12 -26.28 -6.28 -19.18
CA ALA A 12 -26.60 -4.89 -18.85
C ALA A 12 -26.37 -4.61 -17.37
N ILE A 13 -26.74 -5.51 -16.45
CA ILE A 13 -26.48 -5.38 -15.01
C ILE A 13 -24.97 -5.34 -14.76
N ILE A 14 -24.19 -6.22 -15.39
CA ILE A 14 -22.74 -6.25 -15.22
C ILE A 14 -22.11 -4.94 -15.71
N ILE A 15 -22.51 -4.43 -16.85
CA ILE A 15 -22.02 -3.16 -17.38
C ILE A 15 -22.38 -2.00 -16.44
N LEU A 16 -23.64 -1.94 -15.99
CA LEU A 16 -24.10 -0.90 -15.07
C LEU A 16 -23.30 -0.90 -13.77
N THR A 17 -23.07 -2.08 -13.19
CA THR A 17 -22.28 -2.20 -11.95
C THR A 17 -20.83 -1.78 -12.13
N ILE A 18 -20.21 -2.07 -13.28
CA ILE A 18 -18.87 -1.59 -13.59
C ILE A 18 -18.85 -0.06 -13.69
N ILE A 19 -19.84 0.55 -14.37
CA ILE A 19 -19.93 2.00 -14.50
C ILE A 19 -20.09 2.66 -13.11
N VAL A 20 -20.99 2.16 -12.28
CA VAL A 20 -21.20 2.67 -10.92
C VAL A 20 -19.90 2.57 -10.10
N SER A 21 -19.20 1.44 -10.13
CA SER A 21 -17.95 1.26 -9.41
C SER A 21 -16.84 2.21 -9.88
N ILE A 22 -16.77 2.49 -11.18
CA ILE A 22 -15.81 3.47 -11.72
C ILE A 22 -16.16 4.90 -11.29
N THR A 23 -17.45 5.26 -11.33
CA THR A 23 -17.89 6.61 -10.95
C THR A 23 -17.69 6.89 -9.47
N THR A 24 -18.00 5.95 -8.58
CA THR A 24 -17.76 6.07 -7.14
C THR A 24 -16.26 6.22 -6.85
N ALA A 25 -15.40 5.42 -7.45
CA ALA A 25 -13.95 5.53 -7.30
C ALA A 25 -13.40 6.91 -7.73
N ILE A 26 -13.95 7.49 -8.80
CA ILE A 26 -13.58 8.84 -9.27
C ILE A 26 -14.03 9.91 -8.25
N ILE A 27 -15.23 9.79 -7.73
CA ILE A 27 -15.78 10.74 -6.72
C ILE A 27 -14.93 10.69 -5.44
N GLU A 28 -14.62 9.51 -4.92
CA GLU A 28 -13.78 9.35 -3.73
C GLU A 28 -12.37 9.93 -3.96
N GLN A 29 -11.78 9.69 -5.12
CA GLN A 29 -10.49 10.27 -5.45
C GLN A 29 -10.54 11.81 -5.51
N LYS A 30 -11.60 12.40 -6.04
CA LYS A 30 -11.80 13.85 -6.04
C LYS A 30 -11.95 14.40 -4.63
N LYS A 31 -12.76 13.77 -3.77
CA LYS A 31 -12.91 14.15 -2.37
C LYS A 31 -11.59 14.11 -1.62
N LEU A 32 -10.82 13.03 -1.77
CA LEU A 32 -9.50 12.90 -1.16
C LEU A 32 -8.53 13.98 -1.65
N THR A 33 -8.55 14.31 -2.95
CA THR A 33 -7.74 15.38 -3.52
C THR A 33 -8.04 16.74 -2.88
N ILE A 34 -9.32 17.05 -2.67
CA ILE A 34 -9.75 18.30 -2.01
C ILE A 34 -9.24 18.33 -0.57
N LYS A 35 -9.44 17.27 0.20
CA LYS A 35 -8.96 17.16 1.58
C LYS A 35 -7.43 17.35 1.68
N ILE A 36 -6.66 16.71 0.78
CA ILE A 36 -5.20 16.84 0.74
C ILE A 36 -4.77 18.29 0.45
N LYS A 37 -5.46 18.97 -0.46
CA LYS A 37 -5.18 20.39 -0.72
C LYS A 37 -5.45 21.28 0.49
N GLN A 38 -6.58 21.03 1.17
CA GLN A 38 -6.96 21.76 2.37
C GLN A 38 -5.98 21.54 3.54
N LEU A 39 -5.29 20.39 3.58
CA LEU A 39 -4.31 20.08 4.62
C LEU A 39 -3.20 21.14 4.72
N TRP A 40 -2.73 21.69 3.59
CA TRP A 40 -1.70 22.75 3.57
C TRP A 40 -2.21 24.11 4.04
N THR A 41 -3.50 24.37 3.93
CA THR A 41 -4.15 25.59 4.42
C THR A 41 -4.50 25.47 5.90
N ASN A 42 -5.19 24.40 6.28
CA ASN A 42 -5.70 24.19 7.62
C ASN A 42 -4.63 23.65 8.59
N LYS A 43 -3.63 22.92 8.04
CA LYS A 43 -2.54 22.28 8.80
C LYS A 43 -3.04 21.25 9.81
N GLU A 44 -4.26 20.77 9.66
CA GLU A 44 -4.88 19.73 10.47
C GLU A 44 -4.66 18.36 9.84
N ARG A 45 -4.33 17.37 10.68
CA ARG A 45 -4.15 16.01 10.18
C ARG A 45 -5.49 15.41 9.74
N LEU A 46 -5.48 14.70 8.63
CA LEU A 46 -6.67 14.02 8.13
C LEU A 46 -6.97 12.78 8.99
N GLU A 47 -8.17 12.67 9.51
CA GLU A 47 -8.61 11.58 10.39
C GLU A 47 -8.40 10.20 9.77
N GLU A 48 -8.61 10.07 8.46
CA GLU A 48 -8.42 8.81 7.73
C GLU A 48 -6.97 8.28 7.80
N PHE A 49 -6.02 9.14 8.15
CA PHE A 49 -4.60 8.82 8.27
C PHE A 49 -4.09 8.86 9.72
N ILE A 50 -4.98 8.98 10.71
CA ILE A 50 -4.61 8.87 12.12
C ILE A 50 -4.75 7.41 12.56
N ARG A 51 -3.71 6.88 13.22
CA ARG A 51 -3.70 5.53 13.79
C ARG A 51 -3.42 5.60 15.29
N PRO A 52 -4.44 5.76 16.13
CA PRO A 52 -4.26 5.99 17.57
C PRO A 52 -3.58 4.80 18.29
N ASN A 53 -3.74 3.59 17.78
CA ASN A 53 -3.22 2.35 18.39
C ASN A 53 -2.00 1.77 17.67
N ALA A 54 -1.28 2.57 16.87
CA ALA A 54 -0.10 2.08 16.17
C ALA A 54 1.06 1.87 17.16
N ARG A 55 1.68 0.71 17.08
CA ARG A 55 2.83 0.33 17.90
C ARG A 55 4.12 0.66 17.17
N TYR A 56 4.57 1.90 17.33
CA TYR A 56 5.78 2.40 16.67
C TYR A 56 7.06 1.82 17.27
N ASP A 57 7.06 1.51 18.56
CA ASP A 57 8.13 0.83 19.27
C ASP A 57 8.49 -0.52 18.63
N TYR A 58 7.49 -1.33 18.31
CA TYR A 58 7.68 -2.62 17.64
C TYR A 58 8.28 -2.47 16.24
N GLN A 59 7.81 -1.48 15.50
CA GLN A 59 8.31 -1.17 14.16
C GLN A 59 9.75 -0.66 14.20
N TYR A 60 10.09 0.14 15.20
CA TYR A 60 11.45 0.61 15.44
C TYR A 60 12.41 -0.55 15.72
N GLN A 61 12.00 -1.54 16.52
CA GLN A 61 12.82 -2.73 16.76
C GLN A 61 13.16 -3.48 15.47
N SER A 62 12.22 -3.58 14.54
CA SER A 62 12.48 -4.19 13.23
C SER A 62 13.51 -3.41 12.41
N TYR A 63 13.46 -2.09 12.41
CA TYR A 63 14.51 -1.26 11.80
C TYR A 63 15.86 -1.46 12.50
N ARG A 64 15.87 -1.47 13.82
CA ARG A 64 17.09 -1.61 14.61
C ARG A 64 17.78 -2.95 14.40
N SER A 65 17.04 -4.03 14.16
CA SER A 65 17.62 -5.35 13.87
C SER A 65 18.30 -5.42 12.49
N ASN A 66 17.81 -4.62 11.53
CA ASN A 66 18.29 -4.67 10.15
C ASN A 66 19.34 -3.61 9.80
N TYR A 67 19.47 -2.58 10.64
CA TYR A 67 20.43 -1.50 10.42
C TYR A 67 21.31 -1.32 11.65
N ALA A 68 22.63 -1.43 11.47
CA ALA A 68 23.61 -1.10 12.52
C ALA A 68 23.69 0.42 12.68
N HIS A 69 23.49 0.91 13.89
CA HIS A 69 23.55 2.34 14.20
C HIS A 69 24.26 2.60 15.53
N ASP A 70 25.17 3.56 15.50
CA ASP A 70 25.76 4.16 16.69
C ASP A 70 24.96 5.39 17.10
N ASN A 71 24.93 5.67 18.41
CA ASN A 71 24.32 6.89 18.99
C ASN A 71 22.81 7.07 18.77
N LEU A 72 22.03 6.02 18.96
CA LEU A 72 20.58 6.13 18.95
C LEU A 72 20.04 6.81 20.21
N VAL A 73 18.95 7.57 20.06
CA VAL A 73 18.19 8.11 21.18
C VAL A 73 17.61 6.97 22.01
N ASP A 74 18.04 6.82 23.26
CA ASP A 74 17.56 5.81 24.17
C ASP A 74 16.14 6.10 24.70
N ASP A 75 15.51 5.14 25.35
CA ASP A 75 14.13 5.27 25.81
C ASP A 75 13.99 6.32 26.94
N LYS A 76 15.01 6.52 27.75
CA LYS A 76 15.01 7.54 28.79
C LYS A 76 15.05 8.94 28.17
N THR A 77 16.00 9.20 27.32
CA THR A 77 16.11 10.46 26.57
C THR A 77 14.84 10.74 25.75
N TRP A 78 14.27 9.72 25.12
CA TRP A 78 13.01 9.81 24.40
C TRP A 78 11.86 10.29 25.30
N SER A 79 11.73 9.70 26.48
CA SER A 79 10.72 10.07 27.48
C SER A 79 10.96 11.45 28.05
N ASP A 80 12.19 11.76 28.45
CA ASP A 80 12.57 13.03 29.10
C ASP A 80 12.33 14.23 28.16
N LEU A 81 12.51 14.04 26.85
CA LEU A 81 12.26 15.05 25.83
C LEU A 81 10.82 15.05 25.29
N SER A 82 9.93 14.20 25.83
CA SER A 82 8.54 14.08 25.36
C SER A 82 8.43 13.83 23.84
N MET A 83 9.34 13.01 23.30
CA MET A 83 9.48 12.77 21.86
C MET A 83 8.26 12.13 21.22
N ASP A 84 7.43 11.42 21.99
CA ASP A 84 6.14 10.90 21.49
C ASP A 84 5.19 12.03 21.09
N SER A 85 5.14 13.09 21.88
CA SER A 85 4.33 14.28 21.53
C SER A 85 4.87 14.99 20.29
N LEU A 86 6.18 15.15 20.19
CA LEU A 86 6.82 15.71 19.01
C LEU A 86 6.54 14.85 17.77
N PHE A 87 6.72 13.52 17.87
CA PHE A 87 6.42 12.59 16.78
C PHE A 87 4.97 12.73 16.34
N GLN A 88 4.00 12.73 17.27
CA GLN A 88 2.60 12.89 16.93
C GLN A 88 2.33 14.21 16.23
N THR A 89 2.96 15.29 16.66
CA THR A 89 2.79 16.62 16.06
C THR A 89 3.39 16.70 14.65
N MET A 90 4.53 16.04 14.42
CA MET A 90 5.21 16.01 13.13
C MET A 90 4.57 15.03 12.12
N ASN A 91 3.75 14.08 12.56
CA ASN A 91 3.31 12.96 11.75
C ASN A 91 2.15 13.33 10.80
N TYR A 92 2.48 13.96 9.68
CA TYR A 92 1.57 14.19 8.54
C TYR A 92 1.69 13.11 7.46
N ASN A 93 2.24 11.94 7.80
CA ASN A 93 2.43 10.87 6.84
C ASN A 93 1.10 10.29 6.36
N PHE A 94 1.02 10.00 5.07
CA PHE A 94 -0.07 9.24 4.44
C PHE A 94 0.18 7.74 4.40
N THR A 95 1.40 7.30 4.73
CA THR A 95 1.81 5.90 4.61
C THR A 95 2.29 5.36 5.94
N ALA A 96 2.00 4.09 6.23
CA ALA A 96 2.50 3.42 7.43
C ALA A 96 4.04 3.36 7.44
N ILE A 97 4.65 3.07 6.28
CA ILE A 97 6.10 2.99 6.14
C ILE A 97 6.78 4.36 6.33
N GLY A 98 6.12 5.47 5.93
CA GLY A 98 6.60 6.82 6.21
C GLY A 98 6.56 7.17 7.70
N GLU A 99 5.51 6.74 8.43
CA GLU A 99 5.46 6.89 9.89
C GLU A 99 6.60 6.16 10.58
N MET A 100 6.87 4.92 10.16
CA MET A 100 7.98 4.13 10.69
C MET A 100 9.32 4.82 10.45
N LYS A 101 9.54 5.34 9.24
CA LYS A 101 10.75 6.07 8.88
C LYS A 101 10.89 7.36 9.69
N LEU A 102 9.79 8.09 9.91
CA LEU A 102 9.79 9.30 10.74
C LEU A 102 10.18 8.97 12.19
N TYR A 103 9.58 7.93 12.76
CA TYR A 103 9.91 7.48 14.12
C TYR A 103 11.38 7.10 14.24
N ALA A 104 11.89 6.30 13.30
CA ALA A 104 13.29 5.89 13.26
C ALA A 104 14.24 7.09 13.01
N THR A 105 13.83 8.08 12.23
CA THR A 105 14.58 9.34 12.03
C THR A 105 14.69 10.13 13.33
N LEU A 106 13.61 10.27 14.09
CA LEU A 106 13.64 10.95 15.38
C LEU A 106 14.43 10.17 16.43
N ARG A 107 14.54 8.85 16.30
CA ARG A 107 15.45 8.01 17.10
C ARG A 107 16.93 8.12 16.69
N GLY A 108 17.23 8.88 15.63
CA GLY A 108 18.62 9.10 15.17
C GLY A 108 19.12 8.11 14.12
N MET A 109 18.26 7.18 13.64
CA MET A 109 18.68 6.17 12.65
C MET A 109 18.94 6.73 11.24
N PHE A 110 18.21 7.77 10.87
CA PHE A 110 18.27 8.35 9.53
C PHE A 110 18.40 9.87 9.60
N LYS A 111 19.02 10.45 8.57
CA LYS A 111 19.08 11.90 8.43
C LYS A 111 18.07 12.36 7.38
N ALA A 112 17.15 13.23 7.75
CA ALA A 112 16.20 13.85 6.81
C ALA A 112 16.82 15.15 6.24
N ASN A 113 17.85 15.03 5.39
CA ASN A 113 18.71 16.17 5.00
C ASN A 113 18.45 16.69 3.60
N ASN A 114 17.51 16.15 2.83
CA ASN A 114 17.28 16.61 1.47
C ASN A 114 16.56 17.97 1.48
N LYS A 115 17.35 19.03 1.74
CA LYS A 115 16.87 20.42 1.79
C LYS A 115 16.20 20.82 0.47
N THR A 116 16.73 20.36 -0.67
CA THR A 116 16.19 20.65 -2.00
C THR A 116 14.78 20.08 -2.18
N LEU A 117 14.59 18.82 -1.79
CA LEU A 117 13.26 18.18 -1.85
C LEU A 117 12.26 18.86 -0.91
N ILE A 118 12.67 19.17 0.33
CA ILE A 118 11.83 19.88 1.30
C ILE A 118 11.43 21.26 0.74
N HIS A 119 12.38 22.00 0.16
CA HIS A 119 12.11 23.29 -0.47
C HIS A 119 11.12 23.16 -1.63
N LYS A 120 11.31 22.17 -2.51
CA LYS A 120 10.40 21.92 -3.65
C LYS A 120 8.98 21.57 -3.18
N ILE A 121 8.84 20.78 -2.12
CA ILE A 121 7.54 20.46 -1.51
C ILE A 121 6.86 21.73 -0.98
N LYS A 122 7.60 22.62 -0.34
CA LYS A 122 7.06 23.87 0.22
C LYS A 122 6.64 24.85 -0.87
N THR A 123 7.42 24.99 -1.93
CA THR A 123 7.27 26.06 -2.92
C THR A 123 6.38 25.68 -4.10
N SER A 124 6.39 24.38 -4.54
CA SER A 124 5.63 23.92 -5.69
C SER A 124 4.34 23.23 -5.28
N GLU A 125 3.21 23.88 -5.50
CA GLU A 125 1.90 23.32 -5.20
C GLU A 125 1.58 22.08 -6.05
N SER A 126 1.87 22.12 -7.34
CA SER A 126 1.62 21.01 -8.26
C SER A 126 2.43 19.77 -7.86
N PHE A 127 3.71 19.95 -7.51
CA PHE A 127 4.58 18.88 -7.06
C PHE A 127 4.06 18.23 -5.77
N ARG A 128 3.80 19.05 -4.73
CA ARG A 128 3.32 18.52 -3.44
C ARG A 128 1.95 17.84 -3.54
N ASN A 129 1.04 18.38 -4.37
CA ASN A 129 -0.27 17.76 -4.59
C ASN A 129 -0.16 16.41 -5.31
N TYR A 130 0.71 16.29 -6.30
CA TYR A 130 0.95 15.02 -6.97
C TYR A 130 1.61 14.01 -6.01
N LEU A 131 2.65 14.44 -5.30
CA LEU A 131 3.37 13.62 -4.31
C LEU A 131 2.40 13.08 -3.24
N SER A 132 1.66 13.95 -2.58
CA SER A 132 0.72 13.57 -1.51
C SER A 132 -0.38 12.65 -1.99
N LEU A 133 -0.92 12.86 -3.21
CA LEU A 133 -1.89 11.97 -3.84
C LEU A 133 -1.33 10.57 -4.12
N LYS A 134 -0.06 10.45 -4.49
CA LYS A 134 0.55 9.13 -4.71
C LYS A 134 0.86 8.44 -3.38
N LEU A 135 1.36 9.17 -2.41
CA LEU A 135 1.59 8.65 -1.07
C LEU A 135 0.29 8.22 -0.38
N SER A 136 -0.79 9.01 -0.50
CA SER A 136 -2.09 8.65 0.10
C SER A 136 -2.69 7.37 -0.50
N LYS A 137 -2.39 7.06 -1.76
CA LYS A 137 -2.79 5.80 -2.40
C LYS A 137 -2.06 4.58 -1.84
N VAL A 138 -0.86 4.73 -1.31
CA VAL A 138 -0.18 3.67 -0.56
C VAL A 138 -0.94 3.38 0.73
N GLY A 139 -1.32 4.44 1.45
CA GLY A 139 -2.16 4.37 2.64
C GLY A 139 -1.44 3.85 3.87
N LYS A 140 -2.20 3.80 4.96
CA LYS A 140 -1.71 3.37 6.29
C LYS A 140 -2.16 1.96 6.68
N LYS A 141 -2.65 1.16 5.76
CA LYS A 141 -2.89 -0.26 6.03
C LYS A 141 -1.52 -0.88 6.27
N TYR A 142 -1.28 -1.25 7.53
CA TYR A 142 -0.01 -1.80 7.96
C TYR A 142 0.02 -3.31 7.73
N TYR A 143 0.79 -3.71 6.76
CA TYR A 143 1.25 -5.07 6.62
C TYR A 143 2.74 -4.98 6.32
N PRO A 144 3.60 -5.14 7.33
CA PRO A 144 5.03 -4.98 7.12
C PRO A 144 5.50 -6.05 6.16
N PHE A 145 6.03 -5.59 5.04
CA PHE A 145 6.84 -6.43 4.19
C PHE A 145 8.30 -6.18 4.57
N PHE A 146 8.74 -6.83 5.63
CA PHE A 146 10.16 -6.97 5.92
C PHE A 146 10.57 -8.39 5.55
N PRO A 147 11.79 -8.62 5.00
CA PRO A 147 12.24 -9.95 4.59
C PRO A 147 12.10 -10.97 5.68
N ASP A 148 12.32 -10.56 6.94
CA ASP A 148 12.31 -11.42 8.12
C ASP A 148 10.90 -11.86 8.54
N GLN A 149 9.85 -11.23 8.01
CA GLN A 149 8.46 -11.45 8.42
C GLN A 149 7.61 -12.17 7.38
N LEU A 150 8.11 -12.29 6.15
CA LEU A 150 7.43 -12.99 5.09
C LEU A 150 8.25 -14.17 4.62
N THR A 151 7.71 -15.35 4.80
CA THR A 151 8.23 -16.57 4.18
C THR A 151 7.45 -16.86 2.91
N ALA A 152 8.15 -17.35 1.88
CA ALA A 152 7.49 -17.76 0.64
C ALA A 152 6.55 -18.93 0.90
N ILE A 153 5.25 -18.73 0.65
CA ILE A 153 4.26 -19.78 0.79
C ILE A 153 4.39 -20.74 -0.38
N LYS A 154 4.53 -22.05 -0.07
CA LYS A 154 4.65 -23.08 -1.09
C LYS A 154 3.37 -23.20 -1.93
N ARG A 155 3.55 -23.15 -3.25
CA ARG A 155 2.45 -23.29 -4.20
C ARG A 155 1.92 -24.72 -4.22
N ASN A 156 0.60 -24.88 -4.08
CA ASN A 156 -0.07 -26.13 -4.35
C ASN A 156 -0.60 -26.15 -5.80
N ASN A 157 -0.07 -27.06 -6.62
CA ASN A 157 -0.40 -27.12 -8.04
C ASN A 157 -1.87 -27.51 -8.28
N LEU A 158 -2.48 -28.31 -7.40
CA LEU A 158 -3.90 -28.68 -7.50
C LEU A 158 -4.79 -27.44 -7.31
N LEU A 159 -4.47 -26.59 -6.33
CA LEU A 159 -5.22 -25.36 -6.09
C LEU A 159 -5.04 -24.35 -7.24
N MET A 160 -3.96 -24.41 -7.99
CA MET A 160 -3.77 -23.56 -9.19
C MET A 160 -4.66 -23.98 -10.37
N LEU A 161 -5.23 -25.17 -10.35
CA LEU A 161 -6.16 -25.65 -11.39
C LEU A 161 -7.62 -25.29 -11.07
N THR A 162 -7.92 -24.93 -9.84
CA THR A 162 -9.29 -24.61 -9.40
C THR A 162 -10.00 -23.51 -10.18
N PRO A 163 -9.33 -22.47 -10.73
CA PRO A 163 -9.98 -21.48 -11.58
C PRO A 163 -10.57 -22.03 -12.87
N PHE A 164 -10.02 -23.13 -13.39
CA PHE A 164 -10.47 -23.74 -14.63
C PHE A 164 -11.67 -24.68 -14.45
N LEU A 165 -11.90 -25.17 -13.22
CA LEU A 165 -12.98 -26.10 -12.94
C LEU A 165 -14.38 -25.53 -13.21
N PRO A 166 -14.74 -24.29 -12.83
CA PRO A 166 -16.02 -23.68 -13.20
C PRO A 166 -16.21 -23.57 -14.72
N ILE A 167 -15.14 -23.21 -15.44
CA ILE A 167 -15.18 -23.09 -16.91
C ILE A 167 -15.46 -24.45 -17.53
N LEU A 168 -14.75 -25.49 -17.10
CA LEU A 168 -14.95 -26.87 -17.59
C LEU A 168 -16.36 -27.39 -17.29
N SER A 169 -16.88 -27.12 -16.09
CA SER A 169 -18.24 -27.53 -15.72
C SER A 169 -19.32 -26.85 -16.56
N ILE A 170 -19.13 -25.57 -16.90
CA ILE A 170 -20.03 -24.83 -17.81
C ILE A 170 -19.99 -25.44 -19.22
N LEU A 171 -18.84 -25.82 -19.74
CA LEU A 171 -18.73 -26.47 -21.04
C LEU A 171 -19.50 -27.81 -21.10
N ILE A 172 -19.55 -28.55 -19.99
CA ILE A 172 -20.32 -29.82 -19.90
C ILE A 172 -21.83 -29.55 -20.07
N ILE A 173 -22.35 -28.38 -19.74
CA ILE A 173 -23.77 -28.01 -19.94
C ILE A 173 -24.18 -28.16 -21.41
N VAL A 174 -23.24 -27.92 -22.35
CA VAL A 174 -23.51 -28.05 -23.81
C VAL A 174 -23.78 -29.49 -24.20
N PHE A 175 -23.09 -30.44 -23.55
CA PHE A 175 -23.21 -31.88 -23.85
C PHE A 175 -24.33 -32.55 -23.03
N ASN A 176 -24.44 -32.22 -21.76
CA ASN A 176 -25.46 -32.73 -20.87
C ASN A 176 -25.90 -31.64 -19.88
N LYS A 177 -27.06 -31.04 -20.12
CA LYS A 177 -27.57 -29.89 -19.37
C LYS A 177 -27.69 -30.18 -17.87
N ASN A 178 -28.29 -31.33 -17.49
CA ASN A 178 -28.56 -31.63 -16.07
C ASN A 178 -27.26 -31.92 -15.32
N LEU A 179 -26.39 -32.73 -15.91
CA LEU A 179 -25.09 -33.06 -15.33
C LEU A 179 -24.21 -31.79 -15.24
N GLY A 180 -24.18 -30.97 -16.28
CA GLY A 180 -23.39 -29.75 -16.29
C GLY A 180 -23.82 -28.71 -15.24
N ILE A 181 -25.14 -28.52 -15.06
CA ILE A 181 -25.66 -27.62 -14.01
C ILE A 181 -25.27 -28.15 -12.62
N LEU A 182 -25.46 -29.44 -12.36
CA LEU A 182 -25.11 -30.05 -11.07
C LEU A 182 -23.62 -29.89 -10.77
N LEU A 183 -22.76 -30.21 -11.75
CA LEU A 183 -21.30 -30.05 -11.61
C LEU A 183 -20.88 -28.58 -11.39
N THR A 184 -21.50 -27.64 -12.10
CA THR A 184 -21.20 -26.22 -11.92
C THR A 184 -21.54 -25.75 -10.52
N LEU A 185 -22.71 -26.11 -10.00
CA LEU A 185 -23.09 -25.77 -8.62
C LEU A 185 -22.12 -26.38 -7.59
N LEU A 186 -21.76 -27.63 -7.77
CA LEU A 186 -20.83 -28.34 -6.88
C LEU A 186 -19.44 -27.72 -6.90
N VAL A 187 -18.89 -27.46 -8.08
CA VAL A 187 -17.57 -26.83 -8.24
C VAL A 187 -17.54 -25.42 -7.66
N CYS A 188 -18.56 -24.60 -7.95
CA CYS A 188 -18.65 -23.26 -7.37
C CYS A 188 -18.70 -23.33 -5.83
N SER A 189 -19.48 -24.23 -5.26
CA SER A 189 -19.59 -24.42 -3.81
C SER A 189 -18.24 -24.82 -3.19
N ILE A 190 -17.53 -25.77 -3.81
CA ILE A 190 -16.19 -26.17 -3.36
C ILE A 190 -15.21 -25.00 -3.42
N ASN A 191 -15.19 -24.26 -4.54
CA ASN A 191 -14.28 -23.12 -4.70
C ASN A 191 -14.58 -22.00 -3.69
N ILE A 192 -15.84 -21.75 -3.38
CA ILE A 192 -16.23 -20.78 -2.33
C ILE A 192 -15.67 -21.22 -0.97
N LEU A 193 -15.87 -22.46 -0.57
CA LEU A 193 -15.37 -22.99 0.70
C LEU A 193 -13.84 -22.94 0.78
N LEU A 194 -13.15 -23.37 -0.28
CA LEU A 194 -11.69 -23.29 -0.37
C LEU A 194 -11.18 -21.84 -0.33
N SER A 195 -11.82 -20.92 -1.04
CA SER A 195 -11.46 -19.52 -1.05
C SER A 195 -11.58 -18.89 0.34
N VAL A 196 -12.67 -19.18 1.06
CA VAL A 196 -12.87 -18.68 2.44
C VAL A 196 -11.81 -19.26 3.38
N PHE A 197 -11.52 -20.56 3.27
CA PHE A 197 -10.49 -21.22 4.08
C PHE A 197 -9.11 -20.62 3.82
N LEU A 198 -8.70 -20.50 2.56
CA LEU A 198 -7.40 -19.93 2.18
C LEU A 198 -7.30 -18.46 2.58
N LYS A 199 -8.38 -17.69 2.41
CA LYS A 199 -8.40 -16.28 2.85
C LYS A 199 -8.16 -16.15 4.35
N ARG A 200 -8.76 -17.01 5.17
CA ARG A 200 -8.52 -17.02 6.63
C ARG A 200 -7.08 -17.41 6.99
N THR A 201 -6.54 -18.40 6.30
CA THR A 201 -5.19 -18.92 6.56
C THR A 201 -4.10 -17.94 6.14
N TYR A 202 -4.25 -17.29 4.98
CA TYR A 202 -3.23 -16.46 4.35
C TYR A 202 -3.60 -14.96 4.30
N GLU A 203 -4.53 -14.52 5.12
CA GLU A 203 -5.04 -13.16 5.06
C GLU A 203 -3.94 -12.09 5.18
N LYS A 204 -3.02 -12.27 6.14
CA LYS A 204 -1.92 -11.34 6.36
C LYS A 204 -0.97 -11.28 5.17
N ASP A 205 -0.62 -12.45 4.63
CA ASP A 205 0.31 -12.56 3.50
C ASP A 205 -0.30 -11.99 2.22
N LEU A 206 -1.58 -12.29 1.95
CA LEU A 206 -2.34 -11.72 0.84
C LEU A 206 -2.35 -10.18 0.91
N LYS A 207 -2.74 -9.63 2.05
CA LYS A 207 -2.81 -8.18 2.26
C LYS A 207 -1.43 -7.54 2.14
N SER A 208 -0.39 -8.19 2.66
CA SER A 208 1.00 -7.73 2.58
C SER A 208 1.49 -7.65 1.14
N ILE A 209 1.28 -8.70 0.35
CA ILE A 209 1.67 -8.73 -1.07
C ILE A 209 0.92 -7.69 -1.90
N PHE A 210 -0.37 -7.47 -1.64
CA PHE A 210 -1.11 -6.42 -2.33
C PHE A 210 -0.65 -5.02 -1.94
N TYR A 211 -0.35 -4.80 -0.66
CA TYR A 211 0.25 -3.55 -0.20
C TYR A 211 1.59 -3.28 -0.88
N THR A 212 2.47 -4.27 -0.94
CA THR A 212 3.77 -4.20 -1.63
C THR A 212 3.63 -3.87 -3.11
N SER A 213 2.68 -4.51 -3.80
CA SER A 213 2.39 -4.19 -5.21
C SER A 213 1.96 -2.73 -5.40
N ASN A 214 1.21 -2.19 -4.43
CA ASN A 214 0.81 -0.79 -4.44
C ASN A 214 2.01 0.13 -4.18
N VAL A 215 2.89 -0.21 -3.23
CA VAL A 215 4.16 0.49 -3.01
C VAL A 215 4.96 0.58 -4.31
N LEU A 216 5.22 -0.55 -4.97
CA LEU A 216 5.94 -0.61 -6.26
C LEU A 216 5.25 0.22 -7.37
N THR A 217 3.92 0.22 -7.40
CA THR A 217 3.15 0.99 -8.38
C THR A 217 3.30 2.48 -8.15
N GLN A 218 3.25 2.94 -6.90
CA GLN A 218 3.40 4.35 -6.58
C GLN A 218 4.87 4.79 -6.67
N SER A 219 5.82 3.93 -6.30
CA SER A 219 7.26 4.20 -6.46
C SER A 219 7.61 4.50 -7.91
N LYS A 220 7.13 3.68 -8.86
CA LYS A 220 7.33 3.96 -10.28
C LYS A 220 6.82 5.34 -10.68
N LYS A 221 5.58 5.68 -10.30
CA LYS A 221 4.96 6.96 -10.66
C LYS A 221 5.65 8.15 -10.01
N LEU A 222 6.21 7.98 -8.82
CA LEU A 222 6.95 9.01 -8.13
C LEU A 222 8.38 9.14 -8.66
N ASN A 223 8.99 8.05 -9.11
CA ASN A 223 10.30 8.08 -9.77
C ASN A 223 10.25 8.80 -11.14
N GLU A 224 9.09 8.81 -11.79
CA GLU A 224 8.84 9.56 -13.03
C GLU A 224 8.54 11.05 -12.79
N LEU A 225 8.41 11.49 -11.52
CA LEU A 225 8.11 12.88 -11.16
C LEU A 225 9.41 13.69 -11.06
N ASP A 226 9.54 14.72 -11.91
CA ASP A 226 10.70 15.59 -11.89
C ASP A 226 10.93 16.25 -10.52
N GLY A 227 12.15 16.08 -10.00
CA GLY A 227 12.62 16.62 -8.72
C GLY A 227 12.41 15.70 -7.51
N THR A 228 11.97 14.46 -7.72
CA THR A 228 12.18 13.40 -6.74
C THR A 228 13.59 12.80 -6.93
N PRO A 229 14.20 12.25 -5.86
CA PRO A 229 15.41 11.44 -6.00
C PRO A 229 15.20 10.27 -6.93
N GLU A 230 16.22 9.87 -7.65
CA GLU A 230 16.15 8.75 -8.58
C GLU A 230 16.16 7.41 -7.81
N LEU A 231 15.27 6.50 -8.24
CA LEU A 231 15.21 5.13 -7.75
C LEU A 231 15.66 4.19 -8.86
N ASN A 232 16.83 3.57 -8.68
CA ASN A 232 17.46 2.73 -9.69
C ASN A 232 17.08 1.26 -9.58
N ILE A 233 15.79 0.95 -9.84
CA ILE A 233 15.29 -0.42 -9.88
C ILE A 233 14.66 -0.75 -11.25
N ASN A 234 14.66 -2.03 -11.60
CA ASN A 234 14.01 -2.47 -12.84
C ASN A 234 12.53 -2.78 -12.65
N PHE A 235 11.68 -1.79 -12.84
CA PHE A 235 10.22 -1.94 -12.72
C PHE A 235 9.59 -2.99 -13.64
N ASN A 236 10.29 -3.47 -14.67
CA ASN A 236 9.77 -4.53 -15.55
C ASN A 236 9.67 -5.88 -14.83
N HIS A 237 10.51 -6.14 -13.84
CA HIS A 237 10.43 -7.33 -12.98
C HIS A 237 9.07 -7.46 -12.30
N PHE A 238 8.40 -6.34 -12.04
CA PHE A 238 7.14 -6.24 -11.32
C PHE A 238 5.94 -5.87 -12.21
N LYS A 239 6.08 -5.89 -13.56
CA LYS A 239 5.01 -5.48 -14.47
C LYS A 239 3.72 -6.26 -14.23
N SER A 240 3.79 -7.59 -14.15
CA SER A 240 2.63 -8.45 -13.89
C SER A 240 2.03 -8.18 -12.51
N SER A 241 2.86 -8.03 -11.47
CA SER A 241 2.41 -7.77 -10.10
C SER A 241 1.66 -6.46 -9.99
N ARG A 242 2.17 -5.38 -10.57
CA ARG A 242 1.53 -4.06 -10.57
C ARG A 242 0.21 -4.04 -11.32
N TYR A 243 0.14 -4.76 -12.45
CA TYR A 243 -1.09 -4.85 -13.23
C TYR A 243 -2.16 -5.65 -12.49
N LEU A 244 -1.82 -6.84 -12.01
CA LEU A 244 -2.75 -7.74 -11.33
C LEU A 244 -3.25 -7.14 -10.00
N SER A 245 -2.37 -6.51 -9.22
CA SER A 245 -2.80 -5.83 -7.98
C SER A 245 -3.72 -4.64 -8.26
N GLY A 246 -3.49 -3.90 -9.34
CA GLY A 246 -4.34 -2.78 -9.73
C GLY A 246 -5.78 -3.21 -10.07
N ILE A 247 -5.97 -4.42 -10.58
CA ILE A 247 -7.30 -5.01 -10.81
C ILE A 247 -7.95 -5.38 -9.47
N LEU A 248 -7.19 -5.95 -8.53
CA LEU A 248 -7.74 -6.50 -7.29
C LEU A 248 -7.97 -5.44 -6.20
N VAL A 249 -7.12 -4.44 -6.08
CA VAL A 249 -7.28 -3.34 -5.09
C VAL A 249 -8.56 -2.53 -5.33
N LYS A 250 -9.02 -2.43 -6.57
CA LYS A 250 -10.30 -1.80 -6.89
C LYS A 250 -11.53 -2.56 -6.37
N LEU A 251 -11.34 -3.79 -5.91
CA LEU A 251 -12.41 -4.72 -5.51
C LEU A 251 -12.69 -4.74 -4.00
N ASP A 252 -11.90 -4.03 -3.19
CA ASP A 252 -12.13 -3.91 -1.75
C ASP A 252 -13.07 -2.75 -1.38
N ALA A 253 -13.64 -2.03 -2.33
CA ALA A 253 -14.63 -0.98 -2.10
C ALA A 253 -15.98 -1.59 -1.66
N ASN A 254 -16.64 -0.99 -0.67
CA ASN A 254 -17.92 -1.45 -0.11
C ASN A 254 -19.14 -1.18 -1.02
N ASP A 255 -19.01 -1.42 -2.30
CA ASP A 255 -19.94 -1.05 -3.35
C ASP A 255 -20.63 -2.29 -3.94
N ILE A 256 -21.85 -2.20 -4.41
CA ILE A 256 -22.60 -3.34 -5.00
C ILE A 256 -21.82 -3.91 -6.19
N GLY A 257 -21.18 -3.06 -7.00
CA GLY A 257 -20.31 -3.48 -8.10
C GLY A 257 -19.09 -4.27 -7.62
N SER A 258 -18.52 -3.92 -6.48
CA SER A 258 -17.42 -4.67 -5.86
C SER A 258 -17.87 -6.05 -5.39
N SER A 259 -19.13 -6.21 -5.00
CA SER A 259 -19.67 -7.51 -4.54
C SER A 259 -19.75 -8.55 -5.65
N ILE A 260 -20.14 -8.16 -6.87
CA ILE A 260 -20.18 -9.08 -8.02
C ILE A 260 -18.76 -9.50 -8.41
N ILE A 261 -17.84 -8.56 -8.45
CA ILE A 261 -16.44 -8.84 -8.77
C ILE A 261 -15.81 -9.69 -7.65
N LEU A 262 -16.16 -9.43 -6.39
CA LEU A 262 -15.75 -10.26 -5.26
C LEU A 262 -16.25 -11.69 -5.42
N LEU A 263 -17.49 -11.90 -5.87
CA LEU A 263 -18.06 -13.22 -6.10
C LEU A 263 -17.32 -13.97 -7.22
N PHE A 264 -17.00 -13.30 -8.32
CA PHE A 264 -16.14 -13.87 -9.37
C PHE A 264 -14.75 -14.23 -8.83
N LYS A 265 -14.16 -13.38 -8.05
CA LYS A 265 -12.85 -13.58 -7.42
C LYS A 265 -12.85 -14.82 -6.53
N ILE A 266 -13.92 -15.03 -5.77
CA ILE A 266 -14.10 -16.17 -4.87
C ILE A 266 -14.35 -17.46 -5.68
N ILE A 267 -15.26 -17.43 -6.64
CA ILE A 267 -15.61 -18.60 -7.48
C ILE A 267 -14.41 -19.11 -8.27
N PHE A 268 -13.61 -18.20 -8.82
CA PHE A 268 -12.43 -18.55 -9.60
C PHE A 268 -11.14 -18.60 -8.77
N MET A 269 -11.21 -18.47 -7.45
CA MET A 269 -10.05 -18.47 -6.55
C MET A 269 -8.90 -17.56 -7.03
N LEU A 270 -9.23 -16.42 -7.63
CA LEU A 270 -8.26 -15.53 -8.27
C LEU A 270 -7.22 -15.00 -7.29
N ASP A 271 -7.60 -14.76 -6.03
CA ASP A 271 -6.68 -14.29 -4.99
C ASP A 271 -5.50 -15.23 -4.80
N TYR A 272 -5.76 -16.54 -4.79
CA TYR A 272 -4.71 -17.54 -4.63
C TYR A 272 -3.74 -17.55 -5.81
N VAL A 273 -4.27 -17.54 -7.02
CA VAL A 273 -3.45 -17.55 -8.25
C VAL A 273 -2.60 -16.29 -8.35
N ILE A 274 -3.22 -15.12 -8.17
CA ILE A 274 -2.53 -13.83 -8.27
C ILE A 274 -1.48 -13.69 -7.18
N PHE A 275 -1.80 -14.12 -5.94
CA PHE A 275 -0.85 -14.16 -4.84
C PHE A 275 0.45 -14.88 -5.24
N HIS A 276 0.35 -16.11 -5.78
CA HIS A 276 1.54 -16.88 -6.16
C HIS A 276 2.31 -16.30 -7.33
N ILE A 277 1.63 -15.67 -8.29
CA ILE A 277 2.29 -14.95 -9.39
C ILE A 277 3.10 -13.77 -8.86
N ILE A 278 2.51 -12.98 -7.98
CA ILE A 278 3.14 -11.79 -7.40
C ILE A 278 4.29 -12.19 -6.47
N GLN A 279 4.03 -13.14 -5.56
CA GLN A 279 5.02 -13.64 -4.61
C GLN A 279 6.31 -14.08 -5.30
N ARG A 280 6.21 -14.79 -6.42
CA ARG A 280 7.38 -15.27 -7.16
C ARG A 280 8.31 -14.13 -7.60
N SER A 281 7.77 -13.01 -8.07
CA SER A 281 8.57 -11.86 -8.48
C SER A 281 9.17 -11.13 -7.28
N PHE A 282 8.43 -11.01 -6.18
CA PHE A 282 8.89 -10.30 -5.00
C PHE A 282 10.07 -10.99 -4.32
N PHE A 283 9.97 -12.29 -4.09
CA PHE A 283 11.08 -13.03 -3.48
C PHE A 283 12.29 -13.18 -4.40
N LYS A 284 12.09 -13.14 -5.72
CA LYS A 284 13.21 -13.16 -6.66
C LYS A 284 14.01 -11.85 -6.69
N TYR A 285 13.32 -10.72 -6.48
CA TYR A 285 13.88 -9.37 -6.56
C TYR A 285 13.63 -8.61 -5.27
N ILE A 286 13.92 -9.25 -4.13
CA ILE A 286 13.58 -8.74 -2.80
C ILE A 286 14.26 -7.40 -2.51
N ASP A 287 15.51 -7.24 -2.92
CA ASP A 287 16.27 -6.01 -2.69
C ASP A 287 15.64 -4.80 -3.38
N GLU A 288 15.19 -4.97 -4.64
CA GLU A 288 14.49 -3.91 -5.38
C GLU A 288 13.14 -3.56 -4.72
N VAL A 289 12.48 -4.55 -4.10
CA VAL A 289 11.25 -4.31 -3.33
C VAL A 289 11.56 -3.48 -2.10
N LEU A 290 12.62 -3.81 -1.35
CA LEU A 290 13.04 -3.07 -0.15
C LEU A 290 13.46 -1.63 -0.48
N GLU A 291 14.21 -1.43 -1.56
CA GLU A 291 14.56 -0.10 -2.05
C GLU A 291 13.30 0.73 -2.37
N SER A 292 12.26 0.11 -2.96
CA SER A 292 10.98 0.77 -3.21
C SER A 292 10.26 1.18 -1.92
N TYR A 293 10.34 0.35 -0.88
CA TYR A 293 9.79 0.68 0.44
C TYR A 293 10.50 1.87 1.06
N ASP A 294 11.85 1.82 1.04
CA ASP A 294 12.66 2.91 1.61
C ASP A 294 12.47 4.22 0.84
N TYR A 295 12.34 4.15 -0.47
CA TYR A 295 12.04 5.30 -1.33
C TYR A 295 10.71 5.96 -0.98
N ILE A 296 9.62 5.21 -0.88
CA ILE A 296 8.31 5.73 -0.46
C ILE A 296 8.38 6.28 0.96
N ALA A 297 9.03 5.57 1.87
CA ALA A 297 9.18 5.98 3.26
C ALA A 297 9.95 7.31 3.37
N MET A 298 11.03 7.45 2.60
CA MET A 298 11.83 8.66 2.52
C MET A 298 11.02 9.85 1.99
N LEU A 299 10.30 9.68 0.89
CA LEU A 299 9.46 10.74 0.32
C LEU A 299 8.34 11.16 1.28
N ALA A 300 7.69 10.20 1.93
CA ALA A 300 6.64 10.45 2.91
C ALA A 300 7.16 11.19 4.14
N ASN A 301 8.36 10.82 4.62
CA ASN A 301 9.02 11.49 5.74
C ASN A 301 9.35 12.96 5.39
N HIS A 302 9.95 13.21 4.22
CA HIS A 302 10.26 14.58 3.80
C HIS A 302 9.00 15.42 3.61
N TYR A 303 7.91 14.84 3.10
CA TYR A 303 6.63 15.53 3.02
C TYR A 303 6.11 15.93 4.40
N SER A 304 6.16 15.00 5.35
CA SER A 304 5.73 15.22 6.73
C SER A 304 6.54 16.34 7.40
N VAL A 305 7.86 16.29 7.28
CA VAL A 305 8.77 17.32 7.79
C VAL A 305 8.51 18.67 7.12
N ALA A 306 8.35 18.71 5.80
CA ALA A 306 8.08 19.93 5.05
C ALA A 306 6.80 20.61 5.53
N LEU A 307 5.72 19.85 5.71
CA LEU A 307 4.44 20.39 6.19
C LEU A 307 4.56 20.83 7.65
N TYR A 308 5.16 20.03 8.53
CA TYR A 308 5.39 20.42 9.93
C TYR A 308 6.17 21.73 10.03
N GLN A 309 7.23 21.90 9.26
CA GLN A 309 7.97 23.16 9.26
C GLN A 309 7.11 24.39 8.90
N THR A 310 6.03 24.24 8.14
CA THR A 310 5.12 25.36 7.85
C THR A 310 4.17 25.67 9.00
N THR A 311 4.08 24.81 10.01
CA THR A 311 3.28 25.08 11.23
C THR A 311 4.05 25.86 12.29
N LEU A 312 5.38 25.93 12.16
CA LEU A 312 6.24 26.62 13.10
C LEU A 312 6.29 28.14 12.80
N ASN A 313 6.04 28.96 13.80
CA ASN A 313 6.13 30.42 13.69
C ASN A 313 7.59 30.89 13.63
N ILE A 314 8.47 30.17 14.31
CA ILE A 314 9.90 30.50 14.37
C ILE A 314 10.69 29.25 14.00
N GLN A 315 11.61 29.39 13.06
CA GLN A 315 12.54 28.33 12.67
C GLN A 315 13.96 28.86 12.90
N CYS A 316 14.73 28.18 13.76
CA CYS A 316 16.16 28.38 13.88
C CYS A 316 16.92 27.10 13.54
N GLN A 317 18.08 27.25 12.91
CA GLN A 317 19.06 26.17 12.84
C GLN A 317 20.11 26.46 13.92
N PRO A 318 20.27 25.61 14.92
CA PRO A 318 21.36 25.77 15.85
C PRO A 318 22.70 25.61 15.10
N GLU A 319 23.58 26.56 15.24
CA GLU A 319 24.98 26.42 14.84
C GLU A 319 25.73 25.76 15.99
N ILE A 320 26.32 24.59 15.70
CA ILE A 320 27.24 23.96 16.65
C ILE A 320 28.55 24.70 16.47
N LEU A 321 28.86 25.60 17.40
CA LEU A 321 30.17 26.22 17.49
C LEU A 321 31.13 25.14 17.99
N ASP A 322 32.14 24.81 17.19
CA ASP A 322 33.28 24.04 17.66
C ASP A 322 34.00 24.86 18.72
N ASN A 323 33.65 24.64 19.96
CA ASN A 323 34.34 25.26 21.08
C ASN A 323 35.73 24.64 21.24
N HIS A 324 36.69 25.17 20.51
CA HIS A 324 38.04 25.24 20.99
C HIS A 324 38.14 26.42 22.00
N VAL A 325 37.34 26.37 23.06
CA VAL A 325 37.66 27.17 24.25
C VAL A 325 38.79 26.41 24.94
N LYS A 326 40.01 26.84 24.71
CA LYS A 326 41.10 26.55 25.62
C LYS A 326 40.74 27.14 26.95
N ASP A 327 40.60 26.33 27.96
CA ASP A 327 40.60 26.75 29.34
C ASP A 327 41.97 27.39 29.59
N GLU A 328 41.98 28.73 29.78
CA GLU A 328 43.04 29.46 30.43
C GLU A 328 42.83 29.47 31.94
#